data_2c183fe400c9e553bd6a054e4dc0db49
#
_entry.id   2c183fe400c9e553bd6a054e4dc0db49
#
_cell.length_a   1.000
_cell.length_b   1.000
_cell.length_c   1.000
_cell.angle_alpha   90.00
_cell.angle_beta   90.00
_cell.angle_gamma   90.00
#
_symmetry.space_group_name_H-M   'P 1'
#
loop_
_entity.id
_entity.type
_entity.pdbx_description
1 polymer ?
#
loop_
_entity_poly.entity_id
_entity_poly.type
_entity_poly.pdbx_seq_one_letter_code
_entity_poly.pdbx_strand_id
1 'polypeptide(L)'
;MRKKKILLVPLIILFCLPLPAQVQLDDNARISLLTASPWYGPIYAFFGHTGIRVQDDSTGVDVVFNYGYFDSTQPHFIYNFIRGKTDYIVGGTTFEAFLSEYRYHGQQVIEQELNLSPAEKQQLFDALTINALPENRGYRYNYFYDNCATRPRYMVEKYTDGAIQYLPTASNQSYRDLVLECVDGYPWTKFGIDLLIGSSADSTIDVRAKMFIPDYLMNSFDGATIQRNDTLSVPLIKNKEVLLSVDKEINKRSEGVIFTPVLTAFALLLLTIIISLVQTVDLNRRKLARLYDTILFAIAGLAGIILLVLMYFSEHPATNPNWNFVWLNPFALIAASFFWMKSANKAVYFYHFINFVLLTLFLLLWWLIPQQLPLATIPFSMSLWLRSGVNIYILRKRWLKNRQFTTSRHLKAGWGGL
;
A
#
# COMPACT_ATOMS: atom_id res chain seq x y z
N MET A 1 -0.67 -56.74 68.21
CA MET A 1 0.00 -55.99 67.11
C MET A 1 -0.77 -54.68 66.86
N ARG A 2 -0.23 -53.53 67.32
CA ARG A 2 -0.86 -52.22 67.13
C ARG A 2 -0.34 -51.65 65.84
N LYS A 3 -1.19 -51.39 64.80
CA LYS A 3 -0.86 -50.72 63.58
C LYS A 3 -0.75 -49.20 63.84
N LYS A 4 0.46 -48.65 63.73
CA LYS A 4 0.70 -47.21 63.72
C LYS A 4 0.22 -46.63 62.40
N LYS A 5 -0.78 -45.76 62.45
CA LYS A 5 -1.19 -44.92 61.29
C LYS A 5 -0.19 -43.76 61.16
N ILE A 6 0.61 -43.74 60.10
CA ILE A 6 1.45 -42.59 59.70
C ILE A 6 0.53 -41.63 59.04
N LEU A 7 0.35 -40.42 59.63
CA LEU A 7 -0.39 -39.34 59.10
C LEU A 7 0.57 -38.55 58.15
N LEU A 8 0.43 -38.73 56.86
CA LEU A 8 1.17 -37.92 55.85
C LEU A 8 0.50 -36.56 55.78
N VAL A 9 1.16 -35.53 56.32
CA VAL A 9 0.78 -34.13 56.12
C VAL A 9 1.37 -33.67 54.76
N PRO A 10 0.57 -33.29 53.75
CA PRO A 10 1.12 -32.77 52.53
C PRO A 10 1.71 -31.39 52.81
N LEU A 11 3.06 -31.28 52.65
CA LEU A 11 3.77 -30.01 52.68
C LEU A 11 3.43 -29.27 51.37
N ILE A 12 2.46 -28.35 51.43
CA ILE A 12 2.18 -27.43 50.33
C ILE A 12 3.34 -26.42 50.27
N ILE A 13 4.33 -26.71 49.45
CA ILE A 13 5.35 -25.71 49.08
C ILE A 13 4.69 -24.70 48.16
N LEU A 14 4.30 -23.56 48.73
CA LEU A 14 3.88 -22.38 47.97
C LEU A 14 5.11 -21.90 47.20
N PHE A 15 5.24 -22.28 45.94
CA PHE A 15 6.19 -21.64 45.00
C PHE A 15 5.72 -20.19 44.79
N CYS A 16 6.22 -19.29 45.59
CA CYS A 16 6.25 -17.86 45.20
C CYS A 16 7.18 -17.74 43.99
N LEU A 17 6.64 -17.85 42.80
CA LEU A 17 7.33 -17.42 41.62
C LEU A 17 7.56 -15.90 41.80
N PRO A 18 8.80 -15.38 41.71
CA PRO A 18 9.00 -13.98 41.74
C PRO A 18 8.28 -13.39 40.51
N LEU A 19 7.19 -12.69 40.74
CA LEU A 19 6.64 -11.79 39.74
C LEU A 19 7.77 -10.83 39.38
N PRO A 20 8.11 -10.62 38.09
CA PRO A 20 9.04 -9.60 37.73
C PRO A 20 8.59 -8.31 38.39
N ALA A 21 9.49 -7.67 39.15
CA ALA A 21 9.19 -6.41 39.82
C ALA A 21 8.76 -5.42 38.75
N GLN A 22 7.52 -4.99 38.82
CA GLN A 22 6.99 -3.97 37.91
C GLN A 22 7.77 -2.69 38.15
N VAL A 23 8.40 -2.15 37.11
CA VAL A 23 9.15 -0.88 37.23
C VAL A 23 8.14 0.24 37.49
N GLN A 24 8.28 0.86 38.66
CA GLN A 24 7.48 2.01 39.03
C GLN A 24 8.16 3.28 38.51
N LEU A 25 7.50 4.02 37.63
CA LEU A 25 8.01 5.28 37.14
C LEU A 25 7.98 6.37 38.22
N ASP A 26 8.97 7.25 38.22
CA ASP A 26 8.97 8.47 39.02
C ASP A 26 7.92 9.47 38.48
N ASP A 27 7.43 10.35 39.36
CA ASP A 27 6.45 11.38 38.97
C ASP A 27 6.96 12.30 37.86
N ASN A 28 8.28 12.52 37.80
CA ASN A 28 8.95 13.34 36.78
C ASN A 28 9.25 12.56 35.47
N ALA A 29 8.95 11.25 35.42
CA ALA A 29 9.11 10.49 34.20
C ALA A 29 8.38 11.17 33.03
N ARG A 30 8.91 11.03 31.82
CA ARG A 30 8.33 11.61 30.59
C ARG A 30 7.91 10.50 29.64
N ILE A 31 6.77 10.70 29.01
CA ILE A 31 6.34 9.90 27.86
C ILE A 31 6.16 10.82 26.67
N SER A 32 6.78 10.47 25.57
CA SER A 32 6.81 11.31 24.38
C SER A 32 6.45 10.52 23.12
N LEU A 33 5.76 11.18 22.19
CA LEU A 33 5.64 10.71 20.82
C LEU A 33 6.88 11.15 20.05
N LEU A 34 7.58 10.20 19.42
CA LEU A 34 8.69 10.48 18.52
C LEU A 34 8.20 10.32 17.07
N THR A 35 8.44 11.33 16.25
CA THR A 35 8.11 11.29 14.82
C THR A 35 9.37 11.47 13.99
N ALA A 36 9.69 10.46 13.18
CA ALA A 36 10.76 10.51 12.20
C ALA A 36 10.19 10.90 10.83
N SER A 37 10.83 11.87 10.17
CA SER A 37 10.45 12.32 8.84
C SER A 37 10.62 11.23 7.77
N PRO A 38 10.04 11.37 6.56
CA PRO A 38 10.29 10.48 5.45
C PRO A 38 11.78 10.28 5.14
N TRP A 39 12.13 9.05 4.71
CA TRP A 39 13.42 8.72 4.13
C TRP A 39 13.20 8.16 2.71
N TYR A 40 13.97 8.68 1.75
CA TYR A 40 13.76 8.39 0.33
C TYR A 40 14.59 7.20 -0.18
N GLY A 41 14.76 6.17 0.65
CA GLY A 41 15.33 4.88 0.27
C GLY A 41 14.23 3.88 -0.16
N PRO A 42 13.86 2.92 0.68
CA PRO A 42 12.79 1.98 0.36
C PRO A 42 11.41 2.63 0.46
N ILE A 43 10.45 2.17 -0.36
CA ILE A 43 9.10 2.79 -0.49
C ILE A 43 8.37 2.91 0.86
N TYR A 44 8.51 1.92 1.75
CA TYR A 44 7.84 1.96 3.06
C TYR A 44 8.31 3.13 3.96
N ALA A 45 9.54 3.61 3.76
CA ALA A 45 10.09 4.71 4.55
C ALA A 45 9.64 6.11 4.07
N PHE A 46 8.98 6.22 2.92
CA PHE A 46 8.44 7.48 2.39
C PHE A 46 7.32 8.08 3.25
N PHE A 47 6.81 7.30 4.19
CA PHE A 47 5.70 7.71 5.05
C PHE A 47 6.15 8.20 6.42
N GLY A 48 7.44 8.15 6.72
CA GLY A 48 7.97 8.44 8.05
C GLY A 48 7.71 7.30 9.04
N HIS A 49 7.94 7.57 10.33
CA HIS A 49 7.73 6.59 11.39
C HIS A 49 7.33 7.25 12.71
N THR A 50 6.67 6.50 13.59
CA THR A 50 6.27 6.96 14.93
C THR A 50 6.67 5.93 15.98
N GLY A 51 7.27 6.40 17.09
CA GLY A 51 7.56 5.62 18.29
C GLY A 51 7.03 6.29 19.54
N ILE A 52 6.90 5.55 20.64
CA ILE A 52 6.59 6.08 21.97
C ILE A 52 7.83 5.92 22.84
N ARG A 53 8.43 7.02 23.29
CA ARG A 53 9.54 7.02 24.25
C ARG A 53 9.01 7.11 25.67
N VAL A 54 9.58 6.30 26.55
CA VAL A 54 9.42 6.40 28.00
C VAL A 54 10.78 6.67 28.59
N GLN A 55 10.92 7.80 29.30
CA GLN A 55 12.15 8.23 29.95
C GLN A 55 11.92 8.46 31.43
N ASP A 56 12.75 7.85 32.25
CA ASP A 56 12.79 8.05 33.70
C ASP A 56 14.22 8.01 34.20
N ASP A 57 14.74 9.19 34.55
CA ASP A 57 16.14 9.36 34.98
C ASP A 57 16.40 8.73 36.36
N SER A 58 15.36 8.53 37.18
CA SER A 58 15.48 7.93 38.52
C SER A 58 15.64 6.41 38.47
N THR A 59 14.97 5.75 37.54
CA THR A 59 15.02 4.31 37.34
C THR A 59 16.02 3.89 36.25
N GLY A 60 16.54 4.87 35.48
CA GLY A 60 17.41 4.63 34.33
C GLY A 60 16.69 4.07 33.10
N VAL A 61 15.37 4.15 33.05
CA VAL A 61 14.56 3.75 31.87
C VAL A 61 14.67 4.83 30.81
N ASP A 62 15.12 4.45 29.60
CA ASP A 62 15.06 5.29 28.41
C ASP A 62 14.86 4.38 27.18
N VAL A 63 13.59 4.04 26.93
CA VAL A 63 13.19 3.05 25.92
C VAL A 63 12.21 3.65 24.94
N VAL A 64 12.34 3.28 23.66
CA VAL A 64 11.40 3.63 22.60
C VAL A 64 10.66 2.36 22.15
N PHE A 65 9.35 2.38 22.28
CA PHE A 65 8.46 1.35 21.76
C PHE A 65 8.10 1.65 20.31
N ASN A 66 8.50 0.75 19.40
CA ASN A 66 8.29 0.88 17.96
C ASN A 66 7.32 -0.19 17.48
N TYR A 67 6.24 0.24 16.83
CA TYR A 67 5.32 -0.63 16.11
C TYR A 67 5.75 -0.72 14.64
N GLY A 68 5.67 -1.93 14.05
CA GLY A 68 5.98 -2.09 12.63
C GLY A 68 7.30 -2.79 12.34
N TYR A 69 7.96 -3.39 13.31
CA TYR A 69 9.09 -4.26 13.03
C TYR A 69 8.62 -5.52 12.29
N PHE A 70 9.34 -5.90 11.26
CA PHE A 70 9.10 -7.13 10.50
C PHE A 70 10.42 -7.83 10.19
N ASP A 71 10.34 -9.14 10.03
CA ASP A 71 11.49 -9.96 9.66
C ASP A 71 11.33 -10.43 8.20
N SER A 72 12.09 -9.80 7.29
CA SER A 72 12.10 -10.14 5.88
C SER A 72 12.79 -11.46 5.56
N THR A 73 13.47 -12.08 6.54
CA THR A 73 14.16 -13.37 6.37
C THR A 73 13.25 -14.58 6.64
N GLN A 74 12.02 -14.34 7.11
CA GLN A 74 11.06 -15.42 7.37
C GLN A 74 10.73 -16.21 6.09
N PRO A 75 10.53 -17.54 6.20
CA PRO A 75 10.12 -18.35 5.07
C PRO A 75 8.85 -17.80 4.40
N HIS A 76 8.86 -17.74 3.07
CA HIS A 76 7.75 -17.24 2.27
C HIS A 76 7.35 -15.77 2.53
N PHE A 77 8.26 -14.94 3.07
CA PHE A 77 7.98 -13.53 3.38
C PHE A 77 7.34 -12.78 2.20
N ILE A 78 7.92 -12.83 1.00
CA ILE A 78 7.37 -12.15 -0.20
C ILE A 78 5.96 -12.64 -0.53
N TYR A 79 5.71 -13.95 -0.45
CA TYR A 79 4.38 -14.51 -0.69
C TYR A 79 3.35 -14.04 0.34
N ASN A 80 3.72 -14.05 1.62
CA ASN A 80 2.86 -13.56 2.70
C ASN A 80 2.64 -12.04 2.58
N PHE A 81 3.68 -11.28 2.22
CA PHE A 81 3.58 -9.84 1.99
C PHE A 81 2.59 -9.50 0.86
N ILE A 82 2.69 -10.17 -0.30
CA ILE A 82 1.74 -9.97 -1.41
C ILE A 82 0.31 -10.29 -0.99
N ARG A 83 0.12 -11.28 -0.12
CA ARG A 83 -1.19 -11.65 0.40
C ARG A 83 -1.68 -10.76 1.56
N GLY A 84 -0.90 -9.78 2.01
CA GLY A 84 -1.24 -8.97 3.19
C GLY A 84 -1.27 -9.77 4.50
N LYS A 85 -0.55 -10.91 4.54
CA LYS A 85 -0.50 -11.85 5.70
C LYS A 85 0.79 -11.75 6.48
N THR A 86 1.51 -10.66 6.35
CA THR A 86 2.73 -10.42 7.12
C THR A 86 2.37 -9.92 8.51
N ASP A 87 2.79 -10.66 9.52
CA ASP A 87 2.69 -10.22 10.89
C ASP A 87 3.89 -9.36 11.27
N TYR A 88 3.61 -8.28 11.93
CA TYR A 88 4.59 -7.31 12.43
C TYR A 88 4.60 -7.40 13.95
N ILE A 89 5.62 -6.84 14.56
CA ILE A 89 5.74 -6.83 16.00
C ILE A 89 5.97 -5.41 16.54
N VAL A 90 5.55 -5.19 17.81
CA VAL A 90 6.08 -4.10 18.61
C VAL A 90 7.37 -4.55 19.29
N GLY A 91 8.38 -3.69 19.33
CA GLY A 91 9.63 -3.92 20.03
C GLY A 91 10.11 -2.68 20.76
N GLY A 92 10.84 -2.90 21.88
CA GLY A 92 11.53 -1.84 22.59
C GLY A 92 12.99 -1.73 22.12
N THR A 93 13.49 -0.51 21.94
CA THR A 93 14.89 -0.20 21.67
C THR A 93 15.36 0.93 22.57
N THR A 94 16.67 1.03 22.83
CA THR A 94 17.18 2.20 23.55
C THR A 94 17.00 3.46 22.72
N PHE A 95 16.82 4.59 23.39
CA PHE A 95 16.69 5.88 22.71
C PHE A 95 17.90 6.24 21.85
N GLU A 96 19.11 5.91 22.32
CA GLU A 96 20.34 6.12 21.56
C GLU A 96 20.38 5.31 20.25
N ALA A 97 19.97 4.04 20.32
CA ALA A 97 19.88 3.18 19.12
C ALA A 97 18.84 3.72 18.13
N PHE A 98 17.67 4.16 18.63
CA PHE A 98 16.65 4.81 17.82
C PHE A 98 17.20 6.05 17.10
N LEU A 99 17.81 7.00 17.83
CA LEU A 99 18.38 8.20 17.21
C LEU A 99 19.51 7.89 16.22
N SER A 100 20.31 6.88 16.51
CA SER A 100 21.43 6.48 15.63
C SER A 100 20.94 5.98 14.28
N GLU A 101 19.85 5.21 14.24
CA GLU A 101 19.21 4.74 13.02
C GLU A 101 18.76 5.91 12.15
N TYR A 102 18.00 6.86 12.71
CA TYR A 102 17.47 8.00 11.94
C TYR A 102 18.54 9.02 11.55
N ARG A 103 19.59 9.18 12.38
CA ARG A 103 20.75 9.98 12.02
C ARG A 103 21.50 9.37 10.83
N TYR A 104 21.66 8.04 10.80
CA TYR A 104 22.30 7.35 9.68
C TYR A 104 21.57 7.58 8.36
N HIS A 105 20.24 7.70 8.39
CA HIS A 105 19.42 7.99 7.21
C HIS A 105 19.22 9.48 6.93
N GLY A 106 19.76 10.38 7.74
CA GLY A 106 19.62 11.84 7.58
C GLY A 106 18.19 12.34 7.80
N GLN A 107 17.40 11.60 8.58
CA GLN A 107 16.01 11.95 8.88
C GLN A 107 15.92 12.96 10.01
N GLN A 108 14.89 13.81 9.98
CA GLN A 108 14.51 14.60 11.15
C GLN A 108 13.81 13.70 12.17
N VAL A 109 14.05 13.95 13.45
CA VAL A 109 13.28 13.37 14.56
C VAL A 109 12.77 14.49 15.44
N ILE A 110 11.45 14.50 15.65
CA ILE A 110 10.74 15.43 16.53
C ILE A 110 10.19 14.66 17.71
N GLU A 111 10.40 15.19 18.92
CA GLU A 111 9.84 14.71 20.16
C GLU A 111 8.69 15.61 20.63
N GLN A 112 7.56 15.02 21.00
CA GLN A 112 6.40 15.68 21.58
C GLN A 112 6.11 15.05 22.94
N GLU A 113 6.50 15.73 24.05
CA GLU A 113 6.19 15.30 25.42
C GLU A 113 4.68 15.38 25.67
N LEU A 114 4.09 14.25 26.07
CA LEU A 114 2.66 14.15 26.38
C LEU A 114 2.35 14.72 27.75
N ASN A 115 1.27 15.47 27.87
CA ASN A 115 0.80 16.10 29.10
C ASN A 115 -0.07 15.12 29.93
N LEU A 116 0.54 14.03 30.39
CA LEU A 116 -0.08 12.97 31.16
C LEU A 116 0.23 13.12 32.66
N SER A 117 -0.72 12.74 33.51
CA SER A 117 -0.51 12.59 34.94
C SER A 117 0.42 11.41 35.27
N PRO A 118 1.05 11.34 36.46
CA PRO A 118 1.87 10.19 36.84
C PRO A 118 1.16 8.84 36.72
N ALA A 119 -0.12 8.79 37.09
CA ALA A 119 -0.94 7.56 37.00
C ALA A 119 -1.15 7.12 35.54
N GLU A 120 -1.42 8.06 34.62
CA GLU A 120 -1.57 7.77 33.19
C GLU A 120 -0.24 7.31 32.55
N LYS A 121 0.87 7.95 32.94
CA LYS A 121 2.21 7.54 32.49
C LYS A 121 2.51 6.10 32.89
N GLN A 122 2.25 5.72 34.16
CA GLN A 122 2.44 4.37 34.65
C GLN A 122 1.57 3.37 33.88
N GLN A 123 0.28 3.65 33.73
CA GLN A 123 -0.65 2.76 33.02
C GLN A 123 -0.24 2.58 31.56
N LEU A 124 0.18 3.65 30.89
CA LEU A 124 0.64 3.57 29.49
C LEU A 124 1.94 2.77 29.37
N PHE A 125 2.90 2.98 30.29
CA PHE A 125 4.16 2.23 30.31
C PHE A 125 3.94 0.73 30.56
N ASP A 126 3.10 0.39 31.53
CA ASP A 126 2.73 -0.99 31.83
C ASP A 126 2.10 -1.67 30.63
N ALA A 127 1.18 -0.98 29.95
CA ALA A 127 0.52 -1.49 28.76
C ALA A 127 1.47 -1.69 27.60
N LEU A 128 2.41 -0.77 27.36
CA LEU A 128 3.44 -0.88 26.34
C LEU A 128 4.37 -2.05 26.63
N THR A 129 4.78 -2.21 27.90
CA THR A 129 5.65 -3.31 28.34
C THR A 129 4.96 -4.67 28.15
N ILE A 130 3.69 -4.79 28.57
CA ILE A 130 2.89 -6.01 28.36
C ILE A 130 2.70 -6.29 26.88
N ASN A 131 2.45 -5.27 26.07
CA ASN A 131 2.29 -5.44 24.62
C ASN A 131 3.58 -5.89 23.93
N ALA A 132 4.75 -5.51 24.46
CA ALA A 132 6.06 -5.89 23.91
C ALA A 132 6.51 -7.32 24.30
N LEU A 133 5.78 -8.01 25.21
CA LEU A 133 6.09 -9.40 25.57
C LEU A 133 5.98 -10.33 24.36
N PRO A 134 6.80 -11.37 24.25
CA PRO A 134 6.83 -12.28 23.10
C PRO A 134 5.46 -12.81 22.69
N GLU A 135 4.60 -13.12 23.65
CA GLU A 135 3.23 -13.65 23.45
C GLU A 135 2.22 -12.60 22.98
N ASN A 136 2.49 -11.29 23.16
CA ASN A 136 1.54 -10.19 22.90
C ASN A 136 1.99 -9.28 21.75
N ARG A 137 3.28 -9.31 21.38
CA ARG A 137 3.87 -8.30 20.48
C ARG A 137 3.46 -8.43 19.02
N GLY A 138 2.98 -9.61 18.61
CA GLY A 138 2.59 -9.88 17.22
C GLY A 138 1.26 -9.27 16.83
N TYR A 139 1.17 -8.69 15.64
CA TYR A 139 -0.09 -8.19 15.09
C TYR A 139 -0.11 -8.21 13.57
N ARG A 140 -1.33 -8.33 12.99
CA ARG A 140 -1.51 -8.23 11.55
C ARG A 140 -1.44 -6.74 11.13
N TYR A 141 -0.39 -6.41 10.41
CA TYR A 141 -0.18 -5.05 9.93
C TYR A 141 -1.22 -4.67 8.88
N ASN A 142 -1.80 -3.49 9.02
CA ASN A 142 -2.71 -2.91 8.05
C ASN A 142 -2.28 -1.47 7.76
N TYR A 143 -1.94 -1.21 6.52
CA TYR A 143 -1.35 0.06 6.10
C TYR A 143 -2.19 1.29 6.49
N PHE A 144 -3.52 1.22 6.36
CA PHE A 144 -4.41 2.34 6.70
C PHE A 144 -4.92 2.31 8.14
N TYR A 145 -5.12 1.12 8.71
CA TYR A 145 -5.93 0.99 9.91
C TYR A 145 -5.17 0.49 11.14
N ASP A 146 -4.02 -0.18 10.95
CA ASP A 146 -3.25 -0.78 12.06
C ASP A 146 -1.75 -0.77 11.76
N ASN A 147 -1.09 0.39 11.96
CA ASN A 147 0.29 0.64 11.58
C ASN A 147 1.11 1.34 12.67
N CYS A 148 2.34 1.78 12.32
CA CYS A 148 3.26 2.46 13.25
C CYS A 148 2.78 3.83 13.75
N ALA A 149 1.76 4.44 13.17
CA ALA A 149 1.16 5.69 13.63
C ALA A 149 -0.17 5.45 14.36
N THR A 150 -1.03 4.58 13.83
CA THR A 150 -2.36 4.32 14.41
C THR A 150 -2.28 3.61 15.76
N ARG A 151 -1.31 2.72 15.97
CA ARG A 151 -1.12 2.04 17.25
C ARG A 151 -0.62 2.96 18.36
N PRO A 152 0.42 3.77 18.19
CA PRO A 152 0.78 4.81 19.17
C PRO A 152 -0.38 5.73 19.51
N ARG A 153 -1.11 6.22 18.49
CA ARG A 153 -2.32 7.03 18.74
C ARG A 153 -3.32 6.30 19.62
N TYR A 154 -3.64 5.05 19.28
CA TYR A 154 -4.60 4.25 20.07
C TYR A 154 -4.13 4.06 21.52
N MET A 155 -2.83 3.81 21.73
CA MET A 155 -2.27 3.65 23.08
C MET A 155 -2.41 4.94 23.88
N VAL A 156 -2.07 6.10 23.29
CA VAL A 156 -2.24 7.40 23.94
C VAL A 156 -3.71 7.68 24.24
N GLU A 157 -4.60 7.52 23.25
CA GLU A 157 -6.05 7.74 23.42
C GLU A 157 -6.63 6.86 24.54
N LYS A 158 -6.20 5.61 24.64
CA LYS A 158 -6.73 4.63 25.60
C LYS A 158 -6.31 4.87 27.04
N TYR A 159 -5.09 5.37 27.24
CA TYR A 159 -4.49 5.54 28.57
C TYR A 159 -4.42 7.00 29.01
N THR A 160 -5.08 7.91 28.30
CA THR A 160 -5.33 9.28 28.72
C THR A 160 -6.70 9.35 29.39
N ASP A 161 -6.74 9.85 30.62
CA ASP A 161 -7.99 10.12 31.34
C ASP A 161 -8.64 11.38 30.77
N GLY A 162 -9.87 11.25 30.26
CA GLY A 162 -10.58 12.29 29.54
C GLY A 162 -10.60 12.08 28.02
N ALA A 163 -11.32 12.95 27.33
CA ALA A 163 -11.47 12.87 25.86
C ALA A 163 -10.44 13.74 25.15
N ILE A 164 -9.67 13.15 24.25
CA ILE A 164 -8.76 13.90 23.37
C ILE A 164 -9.58 14.51 22.24
N GLN A 165 -9.52 15.83 22.13
CA GLN A 165 -10.18 16.60 21.07
C GLN A 165 -9.14 17.10 20.06
N TYR A 166 -9.32 16.70 18.81
CA TYR A 166 -8.45 17.09 17.71
C TYR A 166 -9.02 18.30 16.97
N LEU A 167 -8.15 19.21 16.54
CA LEU A 167 -8.57 20.31 15.68
C LEU A 167 -9.01 19.78 14.30
N PRO A 168 -10.05 20.39 13.70
CA PRO A 168 -10.42 20.07 12.32
C PRO A 168 -9.25 20.30 11.34
N THR A 169 -9.07 19.38 10.43
CA THR A 169 -8.11 19.52 9.33
C THR A 169 -8.84 19.81 8.03
N ALA A 170 -8.09 20.10 6.95
CA ALA A 170 -8.66 20.31 5.61
C ALA A 170 -9.71 19.23 5.30
N SER A 171 -10.91 19.64 4.89
CA SER A 171 -11.95 18.75 4.41
C SER A 171 -11.59 18.23 2.99
N ASN A 172 -12.22 17.14 2.56
CA ASN A 172 -12.14 16.58 1.21
C ASN A 172 -10.84 15.86 0.81
N GLN A 173 -10.02 15.41 1.75
CA GLN A 173 -8.92 14.50 1.46
C GLN A 173 -9.33 13.03 1.71
N SER A 174 -8.87 12.15 0.84
CA SER A 174 -9.05 10.70 0.92
C SER A 174 -7.76 10.01 1.39
N TYR A 175 -7.83 8.70 1.67
CA TYR A 175 -6.63 7.89 1.91
C TYR A 175 -5.66 7.95 0.72
N ARG A 176 -6.19 7.88 -0.51
CA ARG A 176 -5.39 7.97 -1.73
C ARG A 176 -4.64 9.29 -1.80
N ASP A 177 -5.30 10.42 -1.56
CA ASP A 177 -4.67 11.74 -1.63
C ASP A 177 -3.45 11.82 -0.72
N LEU A 178 -3.58 11.35 0.54
CA LEU A 178 -2.49 11.38 1.50
C LEU A 178 -1.33 10.45 1.12
N VAL A 179 -1.63 9.26 0.60
CA VAL A 179 -0.59 8.33 0.12
C VAL A 179 0.16 8.92 -1.06
N LEU A 180 -0.56 9.52 -2.03
CA LEU A 180 0.05 10.10 -3.21
C LEU A 180 0.83 11.39 -2.90
N GLU A 181 0.48 12.10 -1.82
CA GLU A 181 1.26 13.23 -1.27
C GLU A 181 2.63 12.76 -0.76
N CYS A 182 2.69 11.67 0.00
CA CYS A 182 3.95 11.13 0.54
C CYS A 182 4.94 10.69 -0.56
N VAL A 183 4.44 10.24 -1.71
CA VAL A 183 5.26 9.79 -2.85
C VAL A 183 5.36 10.85 -3.96
N ASP A 184 4.96 12.09 -3.68
CA ASP A 184 5.10 13.18 -4.65
C ASP A 184 6.57 13.44 -5.00
N GLY A 185 6.85 13.70 -6.30
CA GLY A 185 8.22 13.77 -6.82
C GLY A 185 8.82 12.43 -7.28
N TYR A 186 8.13 11.29 -7.05
CA TYR A 186 8.52 9.95 -7.50
C TYR A 186 7.47 9.39 -8.48
N PRO A 187 7.43 9.87 -9.74
CA PRO A 187 6.28 9.65 -10.63
C PRO A 187 6.00 8.18 -10.93
N TRP A 188 7.00 7.31 -11.00
CA TRP A 188 6.80 5.87 -11.22
C TRP A 188 6.29 5.15 -9.97
N THR A 189 6.81 5.50 -8.81
CA THR A 189 6.32 4.98 -7.53
C THR A 189 4.88 5.42 -7.30
N LYS A 190 4.59 6.72 -7.54
CA LYS A 190 3.24 7.29 -7.47
C LYS A 190 2.27 6.56 -8.40
N PHE A 191 2.66 6.35 -9.66
CA PHE A 191 1.86 5.63 -10.64
C PHE A 191 1.61 4.17 -10.24
N GLY A 192 2.66 3.46 -9.79
CA GLY A 192 2.53 2.07 -9.35
C GLY A 192 1.59 1.90 -8.15
N ILE A 193 1.74 2.74 -7.13
CA ILE A 193 0.87 2.74 -5.95
C ILE A 193 -0.58 3.07 -6.35
N ASP A 194 -0.76 4.10 -7.17
CA ASP A 194 -2.07 4.56 -7.62
C ASP A 194 -2.81 3.51 -8.47
N LEU A 195 -2.08 2.68 -9.23
CA LEU A 195 -2.66 1.52 -9.93
C LEU A 195 -3.19 0.45 -8.98
N LEU A 196 -2.51 0.23 -7.84
CA LEU A 196 -2.83 -0.86 -6.91
C LEU A 196 -3.97 -0.50 -5.95
N ILE A 197 -4.12 0.79 -5.61
CA ILE A 197 -5.17 1.29 -4.71
C ILE A 197 -6.51 1.33 -5.47
N GLY A 198 -7.53 0.68 -4.90
CA GLY A 198 -8.89 0.65 -5.43
C GLY A 198 -9.72 1.86 -5.00
N SER A 199 -10.98 1.90 -5.43
CA SER A 199 -11.90 3.02 -5.21
C SER A 199 -12.33 3.21 -3.75
N SER A 200 -12.20 2.20 -2.90
CA SER A 200 -12.52 2.33 -1.47
C SER A 200 -11.59 3.32 -0.73
N ALA A 201 -10.42 3.64 -1.30
CA ALA A 201 -9.53 4.64 -0.76
C ALA A 201 -9.87 6.09 -1.17
N ASP A 202 -10.87 6.29 -2.03
CA ASP A 202 -11.23 7.61 -2.59
C ASP A 202 -12.28 8.34 -1.76
N SER A 203 -12.86 7.68 -0.75
CA SER A 203 -13.79 8.34 0.17
C SER A 203 -13.09 9.34 1.08
N THR A 204 -13.76 10.46 1.33
CA THR A 204 -13.28 11.49 2.26
C THR A 204 -13.12 10.91 3.66
N ILE A 205 -12.04 11.27 4.35
CA ILE A 205 -11.68 10.80 5.68
C ILE A 205 -11.61 11.94 6.69
N ASP A 206 -11.90 11.62 7.95
CA ASP A 206 -11.83 12.55 9.07
C ASP A 206 -10.39 12.77 9.58
N VAL A 207 -10.22 13.68 10.51
CA VAL A 207 -8.92 13.99 11.12
C VAL A 207 -8.28 12.76 11.76
N ARG A 208 -9.08 11.91 12.41
CA ARG A 208 -8.57 10.73 13.10
C ARG A 208 -8.08 9.66 12.10
N ALA A 209 -8.78 9.48 11.00
CA ALA A 209 -8.36 8.59 9.94
C ALA A 209 -7.08 9.05 9.24
N LYS A 210 -6.85 10.38 9.07
CA LYS A 210 -5.60 10.92 8.49
C LYS A 210 -4.36 10.61 9.30
N MET A 211 -4.49 10.37 10.61
CA MET A 211 -3.39 10.03 11.51
C MET A 211 -2.77 8.64 11.25
N PHE A 212 -3.10 7.96 10.15
CA PHE A 212 -2.37 6.77 9.73
C PHE A 212 -0.98 7.12 9.18
N ILE A 213 -0.74 8.40 8.86
CA ILE A 213 0.56 8.93 8.46
C ILE A 213 1.20 9.63 9.66
N PRO A 214 2.46 9.33 10.00
CA PRO A 214 3.19 9.90 11.13
C PRO A 214 3.14 11.43 11.22
N ASP A 215 3.37 12.14 10.12
CA ASP A 215 3.33 13.60 10.10
C ASP A 215 1.93 14.15 10.40
N TYR A 216 0.87 13.50 9.92
CA TYR A 216 -0.50 13.88 10.23
C TYR A 216 -0.84 13.59 11.69
N LEU A 217 -0.33 12.51 12.27
CA LEU A 217 -0.48 12.21 13.70
C LEU A 217 0.23 13.26 14.53
N MET A 218 1.50 13.56 14.24
CA MET A 218 2.29 14.59 14.93
C MET A 218 1.56 15.96 14.93
N ASN A 219 1.14 16.41 13.75
CA ASN A 219 0.47 17.70 13.59
C ASN A 219 -0.89 17.75 14.30
N SER A 220 -1.64 16.63 14.29
CA SER A 220 -2.91 16.55 15.00
C SER A 220 -2.74 16.58 16.52
N PHE A 221 -1.65 15.99 17.04
CA PHE A 221 -1.33 16.02 18.46
C PHE A 221 -0.89 17.40 18.93
N ASP A 222 -0.15 18.17 18.09
CA ASP A 222 0.26 19.54 18.43
C ASP A 222 -0.92 20.46 18.79
N GLY A 223 -2.04 20.31 18.05
CA GLY A 223 -3.23 21.13 18.27
C GLY A 223 -4.28 20.49 19.19
N ALA A 224 -4.04 19.27 19.67
CA ALA A 224 -5.03 18.53 20.45
C ALA A 224 -5.09 18.99 21.91
N THR A 225 -6.28 18.86 22.51
CA THR A 225 -6.51 19.10 23.93
C THR A 225 -7.13 17.88 24.59
N ILE A 226 -6.84 17.69 25.88
CA ILE A 226 -7.45 16.69 26.74
C ILE A 226 -8.57 17.37 27.55
N GLN A 227 -9.82 16.96 27.33
CA GLN A 227 -10.96 17.38 28.14
C GLN A 227 -11.02 16.50 29.38
N ARG A 228 -10.51 17.00 30.49
CA ARG A 228 -10.43 16.28 31.79
C ARG A 228 -11.77 16.20 32.51
N ASN A 229 -12.56 17.27 32.39
CA ASN A 229 -13.93 17.39 32.92
C ASN A 229 -14.67 18.49 32.14
N ASP A 230 -15.88 18.81 32.52
CA ASP A 230 -16.73 19.80 31.83
C ASP A 230 -16.12 21.20 31.72
N THR A 231 -15.18 21.56 32.60
CA THR A 231 -14.58 22.91 32.66
C THR A 231 -13.10 22.96 32.38
N LEU A 232 -12.37 21.82 32.50
CA LEU A 232 -10.92 21.77 32.38
C LEU A 232 -10.48 21.09 31.06
N SER A 233 -9.90 21.89 30.19
CA SER A 233 -9.23 21.42 28.98
C SER A 233 -7.76 21.84 29.03
N VAL A 234 -6.85 20.87 28.77
CA VAL A 234 -5.41 21.12 28.79
C VAL A 234 -4.80 20.65 27.45
N PRO A 235 -3.70 21.28 26.98
CA PRO A 235 -3.01 20.80 25.79
C PRO A 235 -2.56 19.35 25.95
N LEU A 236 -2.67 18.54 24.88
CA LEU A 236 -2.15 17.16 24.84
C LEU A 236 -0.63 17.14 24.87
N ILE A 237 0.02 18.09 24.20
CA ILE A 237 1.48 18.23 24.13
C ILE A 237 1.92 19.30 25.12
N LYS A 238 2.83 18.93 26.03
CA LYS A 238 3.43 19.81 27.01
C LYS A 238 4.67 20.53 26.47
N ASN A 239 5.49 19.82 25.69
CA ASN A 239 6.71 20.35 25.10
C ASN A 239 6.96 19.68 23.73
N LYS A 240 7.61 20.41 22.82
CA LYS A 240 8.01 19.91 21.50
C LYS A 240 9.45 20.30 21.22
N GLU A 241 10.26 19.33 20.80
CA GLU A 241 11.68 19.52 20.52
C GLU A 241 12.10 18.81 19.22
N VAL A 242 13.05 19.42 18.50
CA VAL A 242 13.71 18.81 17.35
C VAL A 242 15.00 18.13 17.81
N LEU A 243 14.99 16.82 17.90
CA LEU A 243 16.13 16.01 18.33
C LEU A 243 17.19 15.84 17.24
N LEU A 244 16.73 15.65 16.02
CA LEU A 244 17.58 15.57 14.82
C LEU A 244 16.99 16.46 13.73
N SER A 245 17.84 17.27 13.11
CA SER A 245 17.49 18.01 11.91
C SER A 245 17.71 17.16 10.66
N VAL A 246 16.92 17.41 9.60
CA VAL A 246 17.09 16.69 8.33
C VAL A 246 18.47 16.99 7.73
N ASP A 247 19.18 15.94 7.34
CA ASP A 247 20.40 16.06 6.55
C ASP A 247 20.07 15.79 5.07
N LYS A 248 20.00 16.88 4.28
CA LYS A 248 19.64 16.83 2.85
C LYS A 248 20.74 16.20 1.99
N GLU A 249 21.96 16.08 2.47
CA GLU A 249 23.05 15.42 1.74
C GLU A 249 22.94 13.90 1.84
N ILE A 250 22.46 13.40 2.98
CA ILE A 250 22.21 11.97 3.20
C ILE A 250 20.82 11.58 2.69
N ASN A 251 19.78 12.30 3.11
CA ASN A 251 18.38 12.03 2.75
C ASN A 251 18.00 12.78 1.46
N LYS A 252 18.65 12.43 0.36
CA LYS A 252 18.41 13.07 -0.94
C LYS A 252 17.09 12.61 -1.53
N ARG A 253 16.23 13.59 -1.85
CA ARG A 253 15.09 13.34 -2.71
C ARG A 253 15.58 13.14 -4.15
N SER A 254 15.06 12.13 -4.86
CA SER A 254 15.43 11.86 -6.25
C SER A 254 15.21 13.11 -7.11
N GLU A 255 16.21 13.42 -7.97
CA GLU A 255 16.05 14.44 -8.98
C GLU A 255 15.00 14.00 -10.03
N GLY A 256 14.32 14.96 -10.64
CA GLY A 256 13.20 14.72 -11.54
C GLY A 256 13.51 13.72 -12.67
N VAL A 257 12.64 12.76 -12.85
CA VAL A 257 12.73 11.75 -13.91
C VAL A 257 12.18 12.32 -15.21
N ILE A 258 12.99 12.34 -16.29
CA ILE A 258 12.58 12.84 -17.62
C ILE A 258 11.43 11.99 -18.18
N PHE A 259 11.54 10.68 -18.12
CA PHE A 259 10.51 9.75 -18.60
C PHE A 259 9.48 9.46 -17.51
N THR A 260 8.50 10.34 -17.36
CA THR A 260 7.37 10.10 -16.45
C THR A 260 6.41 9.04 -17.02
N PRO A 261 5.55 8.40 -16.21
CA PRO A 261 4.52 7.48 -16.69
C PRO A 261 3.62 8.08 -17.78
N VAL A 262 3.26 9.35 -17.66
CA VAL A 262 2.42 10.07 -18.64
C VAL A 262 3.16 10.20 -19.97
N LEU A 263 4.40 10.68 -19.95
CA LEU A 263 5.21 10.83 -21.17
C LEU A 263 5.44 9.47 -21.85
N THR A 264 5.76 8.44 -21.05
CA THR A 264 5.95 7.06 -21.54
C THR A 264 4.67 6.52 -22.17
N ALA A 265 3.51 6.78 -21.58
CA ALA A 265 2.22 6.34 -22.09
C ALA A 265 1.87 7.03 -23.42
N PHE A 266 2.15 8.32 -23.57
CA PHE A 266 1.98 9.03 -24.86
C PHE A 266 2.98 8.57 -25.91
N ALA A 267 4.24 8.30 -25.55
CA ALA A 267 5.23 7.74 -26.49
C ALA A 267 4.80 6.33 -26.96
N LEU A 268 4.28 5.50 -26.08
CA LEU A 268 3.72 4.19 -26.43
C LEU A 268 2.50 4.32 -27.35
N LEU A 269 1.60 5.27 -27.08
CA LEU A 269 0.43 5.53 -27.94
C LEU A 269 0.87 5.96 -29.34
N LEU A 270 1.84 6.87 -29.45
CA LEU A 270 2.40 7.29 -30.73
C LEU A 270 3.00 6.10 -31.51
N LEU A 271 3.80 5.28 -30.84
CA LEU A 271 4.32 4.02 -31.43
C LEU A 271 3.19 3.10 -31.88
N THR A 272 2.14 2.97 -31.07
CA THR A 272 0.95 2.19 -31.40
C THR A 272 0.26 2.68 -32.65
N ILE A 273 0.11 4.00 -32.82
CA ILE A 273 -0.47 4.63 -34.00
C ILE A 273 0.39 4.31 -35.23
N ILE A 274 1.71 4.50 -35.15
CA ILE A 274 2.65 4.24 -36.24
C ILE A 274 2.55 2.76 -36.70
N ILE A 275 2.63 1.81 -35.75
CA ILE A 275 2.54 0.37 -36.07
C ILE A 275 1.17 0.04 -36.69
N SER A 276 0.11 0.66 -36.24
CA SER A 276 -1.25 0.45 -36.76
C SER A 276 -1.38 0.96 -38.18
N LEU A 277 -0.87 2.15 -38.49
CA LEU A 277 -0.85 2.71 -39.83
C LEU A 277 -0.01 1.83 -40.79
N VAL A 278 1.21 1.50 -40.40
CA VAL A 278 2.10 0.63 -41.21
C VAL A 278 1.46 -0.71 -41.50
N GLN A 279 0.79 -1.33 -40.54
CA GLN A 279 0.12 -2.63 -40.71
C GLN A 279 -1.10 -2.53 -41.63
N THR A 280 -1.84 -1.43 -41.63
CA THR A 280 -3.02 -1.27 -42.50
C THR A 280 -2.64 -1.00 -43.95
N VAL A 281 -1.53 -0.31 -44.19
CA VAL A 281 -0.98 0.01 -45.53
C VAL A 281 -0.26 -1.23 -46.12
N ASP A 282 0.67 -1.81 -45.34
CA ASP A 282 1.43 -2.96 -45.78
C ASP A 282 1.13 -4.22 -44.95
N LEU A 283 0.30 -5.08 -45.51
CA LEU A 283 -0.06 -6.35 -44.87
C LEU A 283 1.11 -7.32 -44.69
N ASN A 284 2.28 -7.11 -45.31
CA ASN A 284 3.45 -7.94 -45.12
C ASN A 284 4.15 -7.69 -43.79
N ARG A 285 3.96 -6.53 -43.17
CA ARG A 285 4.50 -6.16 -41.83
C ARG A 285 3.79 -6.83 -40.64
N ARG A 286 3.05 -7.90 -40.89
CA ARG A 286 2.23 -8.60 -39.87
C ARG A 286 3.03 -9.19 -38.71
N LYS A 287 4.25 -9.68 -38.98
CA LYS A 287 5.04 -10.32 -37.91
C LYS A 287 5.46 -9.30 -36.85
N LEU A 288 5.91 -8.12 -37.29
CA LEU A 288 6.30 -7.05 -36.36
C LEU A 288 5.09 -6.56 -35.53
N ALA A 289 3.96 -6.26 -36.19
CA ALA A 289 2.76 -5.82 -35.49
C ALA A 289 2.23 -6.88 -34.52
N ARG A 290 2.31 -8.17 -34.89
CA ARG A 290 1.91 -9.27 -34.00
C ARG A 290 2.86 -9.40 -32.80
N LEU A 291 4.17 -9.24 -33.00
CA LEU A 291 5.14 -9.24 -31.89
C LEU A 291 4.84 -8.08 -30.93
N TYR A 292 4.62 -6.89 -31.47
CA TYR A 292 4.22 -5.73 -30.69
C TYR A 292 2.94 -6.01 -29.87
N ASP A 293 1.89 -6.53 -30.50
CA ASP A 293 0.64 -6.90 -29.81
C ASP A 293 0.90 -7.93 -28.70
N THR A 294 1.71 -8.96 -29.00
CA THR A 294 2.04 -9.98 -28.01
C THR A 294 2.68 -9.36 -26.76
N ILE A 295 3.65 -8.46 -26.94
CA ILE A 295 4.33 -7.79 -25.81
C ILE A 295 3.37 -6.87 -25.06
N LEU A 296 2.63 -6.03 -25.79
CA LEU A 296 1.71 -5.05 -25.20
C LEU A 296 0.62 -5.74 -24.36
N PHE A 297 -0.06 -6.74 -24.92
CA PHE A 297 -1.13 -7.45 -24.24
C PHE A 297 -0.60 -8.40 -23.15
N ALA A 298 0.60 -8.96 -23.30
CA ALA A 298 1.21 -9.76 -22.24
C ALA A 298 1.55 -8.91 -21.02
N ILE A 299 2.14 -7.73 -21.19
CA ILE A 299 2.44 -6.80 -20.07
C ILE A 299 1.14 -6.37 -19.38
N ALA A 300 0.12 -5.97 -20.15
CA ALA A 300 -1.18 -5.59 -19.60
C ALA A 300 -1.83 -6.76 -18.82
N GLY A 301 -1.75 -7.97 -19.36
CA GLY A 301 -2.29 -9.17 -18.71
C GLY A 301 -1.53 -9.59 -17.46
N LEU A 302 -0.20 -9.46 -17.43
CA LEU A 302 0.61 -9.70 -16.21
C LEU A 302 0.27 -8.71 -15.11
N ALA A 303 0.14 -7.42 -15.45
CA ALA A 303 -0.34 -6.41 -14.50
C ALA A 303 -1.75 -6.73 -14.02
N GLY A 304 -2.63 -7.23 -14.89
CA GLY A 304 -3.97 -7.70 -14.55
C GLY A 304 -3.97 -8.90 -13.59
N ILE A 305 -3.01 -9.82 -13.70
CA ILE A 305 -2.85 -10.91 -12.72
C ILE A 305 -2.47 -10.36 -11.35
N ILE A 306 -1.56 -9.39 -11.29
CA ILE A 306 -1.18 -8.74 -10.02
C ILE A 306 -2.43 -8.10 -9.37
N LEU A 307 -3.21 -7.33 -10.13
CA LEU A 307 -4.46 -6.73 -9.64
C LEU A 307 -5.44 -7.81 -9.17
N LEU A 308 -5.63 -8.88 -9.95
CA LEU A 308 -6.50 -10.00 -9.58
C LEU A 308 -6.11 -10.60 -8.23
N VAL A 309 -4.80 -10.85 -8.03
CA VAL A 309 -4.29 -11.40 -6.77
C VAL A 309 -4.53 -10.43 -5.61
N LEU A 310 -4.24 -9.15 -5.79
CA LEU A 310 -4.45 -8.14 -4.75
C LEU A 310 -5.93 -7.94 -4.42
N MET A 311 -6.82 -7.96 -5.42
CA MET A 311 -8.26 -7.74 -5.21
C MET A 311 -8.96 -8.92 -4.53
N TYR A 312 -8.57 -10.17 -4.83
CA TYR A 312 -9.36 -11.34 -4.45
C TYR A 312 -8.61 -12.37 -3.61
N PHE A 313 -7.28 -12.33 -3.59
CA PHE A 313 -6.43 -13.31 -2.91
C PHE A 313 -5.50 -12.68 -1.86
N SER A 314 -5.66 -11.39 -1.57
CA SER A 314 -4.91 -10.70 -0.52
C SER A 314 -5.85 -10.08 0.53
N GLU A 315 -5.28 -9.81 1.70
CA GLU A 315 -5.93 -9.12 2.82
C GLU A 315 -5.52 -7.62 2.85
N HIS A 316 -4.86 -7.13 1.80
CA HIS A 316 -4.51 -5.71 1.71
C HIS A 316 -5.76 -4.84 1.69
N PRO A 317 -5.83 -3.79 2.53
CA PRO A 317 -6.97 -2.89 2.53
C PRO A 317 -7.03 -2.09 1.23
N ALA A 318 -8.23 -1.69 0.86
CA ALA A 318 -8.49 -0.75 -0.23
C ALA A 318 -7.89 -1.15 -1.60
N THR A 319 -7.76 -2.45 -1.88
CA THR A 319 -7.36 -2.93 -3.22
C THR A 319 -8.56 -3.30 -4.10
N ASN A 320 -9.75 -3.45 -3.50
CA ASN A 320 -10.98 -3.86 -4.18
C ASN A 320 -12.16 -2.94 -3.79
N PRO A 321 -13.04 -2.50 -4.74
CA PRO A 321 -12.91 -2.69 -6.18
C PRO A 321 -11.84 -1.80 -6.80
N ASN A 322 -11.20 -2.27 -7.90
CA ASN A 322 -10.21 -1.51 -8.63
C ASN A 322 -10.54 -1.44 -10.13
N TRP A 323 -10.89 -0.26 -10.61
CA TRP A 323 -11.31 -0.02 -11.99
C TRP A 323 -10.17 -0.11 -13.01
N ASN A 324 -8.91 -0.10 -12.57
CA ASN A 324 -7.79 -0.41 -13.45
C ASN A 324 -7.87 -1.84 -14.01
N PHE A 325 -8.62 -2.75 -13.36
CA PHE A 325 -8.84 -4.11 -13.83
C PHE A 325 -9.60 -4.19 -15.17
N VAL A 326 -10.28 -3.12 -15.59
CA VAL A 326 -10.96 -3.09 -16.90
C VAL A 326 -9.97 -3.12 -18.05
N TRP A 327 -8.88 -2.35 -17.97
CA TRP A 327 -7.85 -2.27 -19.01
C TRP A 327 -6.64 -3.17 -18.74
N LEU A 328 -6.37 -3.49 -17.47
CA LEU A 328 -5.37 -4.45 -17.02
C LEU A 328 -6.08 -5.74 -16.57
N ASN A 329 -6.40 -6.62 -17.50
CA ASN A 329 -7.08 -7.86 -17.16
C ASN A 329 -6.29 -9.09 -17.59
N PRO A 330 -6.36 -10.21 -16.83
CA PRO A 330 -5.54 -11.41 -17.09
C PRO A 330 -5.87 -12.07 -18.43
N PHE A 331 -7.04 -11.84 -18.99
CA PHE A 331 -7.42 -12.38 -20.30
C PHE A 331 -6.55 -11.85 -21.44
N ALA A 332 -5.93 -10.67 -21.26
CA ALA A 332 -4.96 -10.12 -22.20
C ALA A 332 -3.73 -11.04 -22.38
N LEU A 333 -3.21 -11.62 -21.29
CA LEU A 333 -2.09 -12.57 -21.35
C LEU A 333 -2.49 -13.87 -22.05
N ILE A 334 -3.69 -14.39 -21.72
CA ILE A 334 -4.21 -15.59 -22.36
C ILE A 334 -4.37 -15.35 -23.86
N ALA A 335 -4.96 -14.23 -24.27
CA ALA A 335 -5.13 -13.88 -25.67
C ALA A 335 -3.79 -13.71 -26.41
N ALA A 336 -2.80 -13.07 -25.78
CA ALA A 336 -1.46 -12.85 -26.34
C ALA A 336 -0.78 -14.19 -26.72
N SER A 337 -0.95 -15.25 -25.93
CA SER A 337 -0.43 -16.59 -26.22
C SER A 337 -1.01 -17.20 -27.51
N PHE A 338 -2.25 -16.82 -27.87
CA PHE A 338 -2.95 -17.30 -29.05
C PHE A 338 -2.69 -16.47 -30.33
N PHE A 339 -2.10 -15.29 -30.26
CA PHE A 339 -1.91 -14.42 -31.41
C PHE A 339 -1.10 -15.05 -32.55
N TRP A 340 -0.26 -16.06 -32.25
CA TRP A 340 0.56 -16.77 -33.24
C TRP A 340 -0.11 -18.01 -33.79
N MET A 341 -1.24 -18.44 -33.24
CA MET A 341 -1.94 -19.67 -33.62
C MET A 341 -3.03 -19.38 -34.67
N LYS A 342 -2.87 -19.91 -35.89
CA LYS A 342 -3.88 -19.73 -36.96
C LYS A 342 -5.24 -20.35 -36.61
N SER A 343 -5.26 -21.46 -35.90
CA SER A 343 -6.47 -22.17 -35.45
C SER A 343 -7.28 -21.32 -34.45
N ALA A 344 -6.61 -20.45 -33.68
CA ALA A 344 -7.24 -19.59 -32.67
C ALA A 344 -7.78 -18.26 -33.22
N ASN A 345 -7.67 -17.96 -34.50
CA ASN A 345 -8.07 -16.67 -35.08
C ASN A 345 -9.49 -16.23 -34.71
N LYS A 346 -10.43 -17.17 -34.56
CA LYS A 346 -11.81 -16.85 -34.15
C LYS A 346 -11.86 -16.38 -32.68
N ALA A 347 -11.17 -17.07 -31.77
CA ALA A 347 -11.07 -16.69 -30.37
C ALA A 347 -10.36 -15.33 -30.21
N VAL A 348 -9.26 -15.12 -30.92
CA VAL A 348 -8.52 -13.85 -30.96
C VAL A 348 -9.41 -12.70 -31.46
N TYR A 349 -10.23 -12.92 -32.49
CA TYR A 349 -11.17 -11.93 -32.97
C TYR A 349 -12.18 -11.54 -31.89
N PHE A 350 -12.79 -12.52 -31.22
CA PHE A 350 -13.79 -12.27 -30.17
C PHE A 350 -13.14 -11.57 -28.96
N TYR A 351 -11.92 -11.98 -28.58
CA TYR A 351 -11.19 -11.28 -27.52
C TYR A 351 -11.02 -9.79 -27.87
N HIS A 352 -10.47 -9.48 -29.06
CA HIS A 352 -10.28 -8.08 -29.46
C HIS A 352 -11.60 -7.33 -29.57
N PHE A 353 -12.68 -7.97 -29.99
CA PHE A 353 -13.99 -7.34 -30.06
C PHE A 353 -14.50 -6.96 -28.67
N ILE A 354 -14.47 -7.89 -27.72
CA ILE A 354 -14.88 -7.64 -26.32
C ILE A 354 -13.99 -6.56 -25.71
N ASN A 355 -12.68 -6.69 -25.85
CA ASN A 355 -11.72 -5.71 -25.30
C ASN A 355 -11.93 -4.31 -25.90
N PHE A 356 -12.19 -4.22 -27.21
CA PHE A 356 -12.50 -2.95 -27.88
C PHE A 356 -13.76 -2.30 -27.31
N VAL A 357 -14.84 -3.07 -27.14
CA VAL A 357 -16.10 -2.56 -26.57
C VAL A 357 -15.90 -2.12 -25.12
N LEU A 358 -15.28 -2.95 -24.28
CA LEU A 358 -15.02 -2.61 -22.88
C LEU A 358 -14.17 -1.35 -22.73
N LEU A 359 -13.09 -1.23 -23.51
CA LEU A 359 -12.23 -0.04 -23.46
C LEU A 359 -12.91 1.19 -24.07
N THR A 360 -13.81 1.03 -25.05
CA THR A 360 -14.65 2.15 -25.54
C THR A 360 -15.54 2.67 -24.42
N LEU A 361 -16.23 1.78 -23.71
CA LEU A 361 -17.07 2.17 -22.57
C LEU A 361 -16.23 2.79 -21.45
N PHE A 362 -15.10 2.20 -21.10
CA PHE A 362 -14.18 2.71 -20.08
C PHE A 362 -13.70 4.14 -20.37
N LEU A 363 -13.30 4.41 -21.61
CA LEU A 363 -12.82 5.73 -22.02
C LEU A 363 -13.95 6.76 -22.15
N LEU A 364 -15.15 6.36 -22.66
CA LEU A 364 -16.29 7.25 -22.79
C LEU A 364 -16.94 7.59 -21.45
N LEU A 365 -16.94 6.65 -20.50
CA LEU A 365 -17.57 6.81 -19.19
C LEU A 365 -16.54 7.17 -18.10
N TRP A 366 -15.36 7.64 -18.49
CA TRP A 366 -14.25 7.95 -17.59
C TRP A 366 -14.66 8.79 -16.37
N TRP A 367 -15.47 9.81 -16.58
CA TRP A 367 -15.93 10.72 -15.50
C TRP A 367 -16.98 10.11 -14.57
N LEU A 368 -17.56 8.97 -14.92
CA LEU A 368 -18.52 8.23 -14.07
C LEU A 368 -17.83 7.16 -13.23
N ILE A 369 -16.54 6.92 -13.45
CA ILE A 369 -15.79 5.91 -12.69
C ILE A 369 -15.61 6.43 -11.26
N PRO A 370 -16.10 5.69 -10.24
CA PRO A 370 -16.01 6.11 -8.85
C PRO A 370 -14.62 5.80 -8.27
N GLN A 371 -13.56 6.10 -9.02
CA GLN A 371 -12.16 5.93 -8.62
C GLN A 371 -11.32 6.99 -9.28
N GLN A 372 -10.45 7.64 -8.50
CA GLN A 372 -9.39 8.44 -9.07
C GLN A 372 -8.40 7.51 -9.79
N LEU A 373 -8.16 7.77 -11.06
CA LEU A 373 -7.28 6.96 -11.89
C LEU A 373 -6.09 7.79 -12.37
N PRO A 374 -4.88 7.20 -12.44
CA PRO A 374 -3.71 7.92 -12.95
C PRO A 374 -3.95 8.42 -14.39
N LEU A 375 -3.58 9.65 -14.71
CA LEU A 375 -3.75 10.22 -16.06
C LEU A 375 -3.06 9.39 -17.16
N ALA A 376 -1.97 8.71 -16.85
CA ALA A 376 -1.28 7.79 -17.76
C ALA A 376 -2.16 6.60 -18.20
N THR A 377 -3.20 6.25 -17.44
CA THR A 377 -4.15 5.19 -17.79
C THR A 377 -4.85 5.47 -19.12
N ILE A 378 -5.15 6.74 -19.44
CA ILE A 378 -5.84 7.12 -20.70
C ILE A 378 -5.01 6.70 -21.92
N PRO A 379 -3.77 7.18 -22.16
CA PRO A 379 -3.01 6.80 -23.34
C PRO A 379 -2.56 5.33 -23.33
N PHE A 380 -2.37 4.69 -22.17
CA PHE A 380 -2.12 3.25 -22.11
C PHE A 380 -3.34 2.43 -22.58
N SER A 381 -4.53 2.73 -22.06
CA SER A 381 -5.77 2.05 -22.47
C SER A 381 -6.13 2.34 -23.92
N MET A 382 -5.88 3.56 -24.43
CA MET A 382 -6.04 3.90 -25.85
C MET A 382 -5.12 3.07 -26.75
N SER A 383 -3.91 2.73 -26.31
CA SER A 383 -3.01 1.86 -27.07
C SER A 383 -3.60 0.46 -27.25
N LEU A 384 -4.13 -0.14 -26.18
CA LEU A 384 -4.81 -1.44 -26.22
C LEU A 384 -6.12 -1.38 -27.05
N TRP A 385 -6.87 -0.30 -26.91
CA TRP A 385 -8.11 -0.05 -27.67
C TRP A 385 -7.84 0.03 -29.17
N LEU A 386 -6.87 0.87 -29.59
CA LEU A 386 -6.51 1.03 -31.00
C LEU A 386 -6.02 -0.30 -31.61
N ARG A 387 -5.17 -1.06 -30.89
CA ARG A 387 -4.68 -2.36 -31.35
C ARG A 387 -5.81 -3.37 -31.50
N SER A 388 -6.77 -3.36 -30.57
CA SER A 388 -7.96 -4.22 -30.67
C SER A 388 -8.80 -3.88 -31.89
N GLY A 389 -9.07 -2.59 -32.15
CA GLY A 389 -9.83 -2.16 -33.33
C GLY A 389 -9.15 -2.52 -34.65
N VAL A 390 -7.84 -2.32 -34.76
CA VAL A 390 -7.05 -2.67 -35.96
C VAL A 390 -7.05 -4.19 -36.19
N ASN A 391 -6.89 -4.99 -35.15
CA ASN A 391 -6.93 -6.46 -35.28
C ASN A 391 -8.30 -6.99 -35.69
N ILE A 392 -9.40 -6.41 -35.18
CA ILE A 392 -10.76 -6.74 -35.65
C ILE A 392 -10.88 -6.47 -37.16
N TYR A 393 -10.50 -5.27 -37.61
CA TYR A 393 -10.53 -4.89 -39.02
C TYR A 393 -9.77 -5.88 -39.91
N ILE A 394 -8.51 -6.20 -39.55
CA ILE A 394 -7.63 -7.07 -40.33
C ILE A 394 -8.15 -8.51 -40.36
N LEU A 395 -8.61 -9.06 -39.23
CA LEU A 395 -9.14 -10.43 -39.18
C LEU A 395 -10.44 -10.55 -40.00
N ARG A 396 -11.33 -9.56 -39.92
CA ARG A 396 -12.56 -9.50 -40.72
C ARG A 396 -12.26 -9.45 -42.22
N LYS A 397 -11.33 -8.56 -42.65
CA LYS A 397 -10.92 -8.45 -44.07
C LYS A 397 -10.39 -9.77 -44.63
N ARG A 398 -9.64 -10.54 -43.83
CA ARG A 398 -9.13 -11.86 -44.23
C ARG A 398 -10.27 -12.87 -44.36
N TRP A 399 -11.23 -12.90 -43.46
CA TRP A 399 -12.38 -13.80 -43.57
C TRP A 399 -13.17 -13.58 -44.85
N LEU A 400 -13.44 -12.31 -45.16
CA LEU A 400 -14.17 -11.94 -46.35
C LEU A 400 -13.41 -12.40 -47.62
N LYS A 401 -12.10 -12.14 -47.68
CA LYS A 401 -11.26 -12.57 -48.81
C LYS A 401 -11.23 -14.12 -48.97
N ASN A 402 -11.12 -14.84 -47.89
CA ASN A 402 -11.11 -16.32 -47.95
C ASN A 402 -12.47 -16.88 -48.41
N ARG A 403 -13.60 -16.29 -48.00
CA ARG A 403 -14.93 -16.68 -48.50
C ARG A 403 -15.08 -16.47 -49.99
N GLN A 404 -14.63 -15.35 -50.54
CA GLN A 404 -14.68 -15.10 -51.99
C GLN A 404 -13.85 -16.12 -52.76
N PHE A 405 -12.66 -16.52 -52.30
CA PHE A 405 -11.86 -17.54 -52.92
C PHE A 405 -12.53 -18.92 -52.90
N THR A 406 -13.21 -19.30 -51.83
CA THR A 406 -13.90 -20.59 -51.74
C THR A 406 -15.10 -20.63 -52.66
N THR A 407 -15.88 -19.56 -52.72
CA THR A 407 -17.06 -19.46 -53.63
C THR A 407 -16.64 -19.48 -55.10
N SER A 408 -15.55 -18.76 -55.47
CA SER A 408 -15.03 -18.78 -56.85
C SER A 408 -14.45 -20.11 -57.26
N ARG A 409 -13.88 -20.92 -56.37
CA ARG A 409 -13.43 -22.30 -56.62
C ARG A 409 -14.57 -23.25 -56.86
N HIS A 410 -15.66 -23.15 -56.08
CA HIS A 410 -16.86 -23.98 -56.27
C HIS A 410 -17.55 -23.66 -57.58
N LEU A 411 -17.61 -22.39 -57.98
CA LEU A 411 -18.20 -21.99 -59.27
C LEU A 411 -17.36 -22.50 -60.45
N LYS A 412 -16.00 -22.45 -60.39
CA LYS A 412 -15.12 -22.99 -61.44
C LYS A 412 -15.14 -24.51 -61.52
N ALA A 413 -15.32 -25.21 -60.38
CA ALA A 413 -15.43 -26.67 -60.37
C ALA A 413 -16.77 -27.18 -60.91
N GLY A 414 -17.87 -26.37 -60.81
CA GLY A 414 -19.18 -26.71 -61.36
C GLY A 414 -19.33 -26.52 -62.88
N TRP A 415 -18.41 -25.78 -63.53
CA TRP A 415 -18.44 -25.53 -65.00
C TRP A 415 -17.44 -26.39 -65.81
N GLY A 416 -16.66 -27.21 -65.16
CA GLY A 416 -15.69 -28.13 -65.80
C GLY A 416 -16.19 -29.54 -65.98
N GLY A 417 -17.48 -29.81 -65.79
CA GLY A 417 -18.11 -31.11 -65.85
C GLY A 417 -19.31 -31.20 -66.84
N LEU A 418 -19.31 -30.37 -67.90
CA LEU A 418 -20.25 -30.51 -69.03
C LEU A 418 -19.49 -30.76 -70.30
#